data_950013f67b0d5e32e21eff2ce22063c1
#
_entry.id   950013f67b0d5e32e21eff2ce22063c1
#
_cell.length_a   1.000
_cell.length_b   1.000
_cell.length_c   1.000
_cell.angle_alpha   90.00
_cell.angle_beta   90.00
_cell.angle_gamma   90.00
#
_symmetry.space_group_name_H-M   'P 1'
#
loop_
_entity.id
_entity.type
_entity.pdbx_description
1 polymer ?
#
loop_
_entity_poly.entity_id
_entity_poly.type
_entity_poly.pdbx_seq_one_letter_code
_entity_poly.pdbx_strand_id
1 'polypeptide(L)'
;MLWKTRSPLFLAARPLPLLAGLSLALLPCAGRGEVYAMPPPNSDLIGEIQYTKARHEDTLIDIARKFSLGQDEIVMANPKVDRWLPGAGKQVVVPRRFILPDAPRKGIVLNIPEMRLYYYEGDAKAPATQVVTYPVSIGRMDWRTPLGATRVIQKLKDPVWRPPETIKREHAQDGDILPDVVPAGPNNPLGKFAMKLGVPGYLIHGTGVDKAYGIGMRVTHGCIRMYPEDIEKLFPLVDVGTSVSLVNQPVKLGWVDGVLYIEVSQPLDEDRMTYAQLLSLAMDLIQKKTAKQPALLDGAALKKALEAPNGIPVAIAKPAQPATEQIY
;
A
#
# COMPACT_ATOMS: atom_id res chain seq x y z
N MET A 1 -61.20 39.58 61.61
CA MET A 1 -60.12 40.10 60.73
C MET A 1 -59.12 39.02 60.59
N LEU A 2 -59.19 38.31 59.41
CA LEU A 2 -58.37 37.15 59.08
C LEU A 2 -57.55 37.50 57.84
N TRP A 3 -56.23 37.60 57.97
CA TRP A 3 -55.34 37.91 56.90
C TRP A 3 -54.81 36.57 56.36
N LYS A 4 -55.08 36.25 55.09
CA LYS A 4 -54.54 35.12 54.38
C LYS A 4 -53.22 35.52 53.72
N THR A 5 -52.14 34.88 54.14
CA THR A 5 -50.84 34.93 53.45
C THR A 5 -50.82 33.99 52.32
N ARG A 6 -50.52 34.43 51.06
CA ARG A 6 -50.23 33.65 49.86
C ARG A 6 -48.75 33.27 49.83
N SER A 7 -48.50 31.99 49.73
CA SER A 7 -47.13 31.47 49.45
C SER A 7 -46.80 31.54 47.96
N PRO A 8 -45.59 31.85 47.51
CA PRO A 8 -45.17 31.78 46.10
C PRO A 8 -44.76 30.38 45.73
N LEU A 9 -45.23 29.91 44.55
CA LEU A 9 -44.79 28.70 43.92
C LEU A 9 -43.35 28.89 43.37
N PHE A 10 -42.43 28.07 43.87
CA PHE A 10 -41.11 27.90 43.26
C PHE A 10 -41.22 26.92 42.10
N LEU A 11 -40.99 27.39 40.85
CA LEU A 11 -40.72 26.54 39.70
C LEU A 11 -39.30 25.99 39.82
N ALA A 12 -39.20 24.67 40.01
CA ALA A 12 -37.92 23.97 39.95
C ALA A 12 -37.50 23.80 38.48
N ALA A 13 -36.44 24.47 38.09
CA ALA A 13 -35.76 24.25 36.78
C ALA A 13 -35.04 22.90 36.82
N ARG A 14 -35.41 22.00 35.88
CA ARG A 14 -34.69 20.73 35.65
C ARG A 14 -33.41 21.02 34.89
N PRO A 15 -32.23 20.48 35.32
CA PRO A 15 -31.02 20.57 34.52
C PRO A 15 -31.09 19.60 33.32
N LEU A 16 -30.80 20.12 32.13
CA LEU A 16 -30.53 19.31 30.91
C LEU A 16 -29.22 18.52 31.14
N PRO A 17 -29.16 17.24 30.71
CA PRO A 17 -27.90 16.52 30.74
C PRO A 17 -26.99 17.05 29.58
N LEU A 18 -25.81 17.56 29.95
CA LEU A 18 -24.73 17.78 29.01
C LEU A 18 -24.27 16.41 28.49
N LEU A 19 -24.58 16.15 27.23
CA LEU A 19 -23.92 15.09 26.48
C LEU A 19 -22.48 15.50 26.21
N ALA A 20 -21.56 15.04 27.06
CA ALA A 20 -20.13 15.12 26.82
C ALA A 20 -19.81 14.17 25.64
N GLY A 21 -19.67 14.75 24.45
CA GLY A 21 -19.15 14.04 23.28
C GLY A 21 -17.71 13.58 23.56
N LEU A 22 -17.52 12.30 23.82
CA LEU A 22 -16.23 11.67 23.95
C LEU A 22 -15.61 11.60 22.55
N SER A 23 -14.87 12.65 22.17
CA SER A 23 -14.01 12.63 20.97
C SER A 23 -12.88 11.65 21.25
N LEU A 24 -13.04 10.42 20.74
CA LEU A 24 -11.99 9.41 20.73
C LEU A 24 -10.89 9.92 19.78
N ALA A 25 -9.90 10.62 20.32
CA ALA A 25 -8.68 10.96 19.59
C ALA A 25 -7.96 9.65 19.25
N LEU A 26 -8.07 9.21 18.00
CA LEU A 26 -7.25 8.14 17.43
C LEU A 26 -5.79 8.61 17.46
N LEU A 27 -5.06 8.19 18.50
CA LEU A 27 -3.61 8.32 18.55
C LEU A 27 -3.03 7.57 17.35
N PRO A 28 -2.19 8.20 16.52
CA PRO A 28 -1.53 7.51 15.43
C PRO A 28 -0.60 6.45 16.03
N CYS A 29 -0.97 5.18 15.88
CA CYS A 29 -0.13 4.05 16.25
C CYS A 29 1.03 3.99 15.25
N ALA A 30 2.21 4.41 15.66
CA ALA A 30 3.43 4.33 14.87
C ALA A 30 3.70 2.88 14.43
N GLY A 31 3.92 2.68 13.13
CA GLY A 31 4.55 1.46 12.58
C GLY A 31 3.69 0.21 12.60
N ARG A 32 2.45 0.26 12.17
CA ARG A 32 1.65 -0.94 11.84
C ARG A 32 1.42 -0.96 10.34
N GLY A 33 1.74 -2.09 9.66
CA GLY A 33 1.08 -2.40 8.41
C GLY A 33 -0.40 -2.08 8.57
N GLU A 34 -1.00 -1.40 7.61
CA GLU A 34 -2.35 -0.93 7.80
C GLU A 34 -3.34 -2.04 7.50
N VAL A 35 -4.19 -2.31 8.47
CA VAL A 35 -5.24 -3.32 8.37
C VAL A 35 -6.50 -2.64 7.87
N TYR A 36 -7.03 -3.13 6.76
CA TYR A 36 -8.30 -2.69 6.19
C TYR A 36 -9.31 -3.83 6.23
N ALA A 37 -10.57 -3.52 6.53
CA ALA A 37 -11.65 -4.45 6.23
C ALA A 37 -11.70 -4.70 4.72
N MET A 38 -12.03 -5.93 4.31
CA MET A 38 -12.27 -6.19 2.89
C MET A 38 -13.43 -5.30 2.41
N PRO A 39 -13.29 -4.65 1.26
CA PRO A 39 -14.36 -3.84 0.71
C PRO A 39 -15.57 -4.72 0.34
N PRO A 40 -16.80 -4.14 0.31
CA PRO A 40 -17.98 -4.87 -0.12
C PRO A 40 -17.83 -5.41 -1.56
N PRO A 41 -18.63 -6.39 -1.98
CA PRO A 41 -18.46 -7.05 -3.29
C PRO A 41 -18.49 -6.12 -4.52
N ASN A 42 -19.10 -4.93 -4.38
CA ASN A 42 -19.18 -3.91 -5.41
C ASN A 42 -18.08 -2.84 -5.32
N SER A 43 -17.09 -3.06 -4.46
CA SER A 43 -15.95 -2.14 -4.29
C SER A 43 -14.61 -2.88 -4.38
N ASP A 44 -13.64 -2.22 -4.99
CA ASP A 44 -12.27 -2.71 -5.15
C ASP A 44 -11.25 -1.83 -4.41
N LEU A 45 -11.69 -0.76 -3.73
CA LEU A 45 -10.80 0.19 -3.06
C LEU A 45 -10.79 -0.02 -1.54
N ILE A 46 -9.62 0.24 -0.97
CA ILE A 46 -9.37 0.29 0.48
C ILE A 46 -8.70 1.62 0.84
N GLY A 47 -8.88 2.04 2.08
CA GLY A 47 -8.23 3.21 2.63
C GLY A 47 -8.70 4.55 2.08
N GLU A 48 -7.99 5.60 2.43
CA GLU A 48 -8.31 6.99 2.07
C GLU A 48 -7.04 7.82 1.90
N ILE A 49 -7.12 8.91 1.12
CA ILE A 49 -6.05 9.88 1.03
C ILE A 49 -6.02 10.70 2.30
N GLN A 50 -4.86 10.75 2.93
CA GLN A 50 -4.63 11.53 4.15
C GLN A 50 -3.66 12.68 3.89
N TYR A 51 -3.56 13.58 4.85
CA TYR A 51 -2.64 14.71 4.81
C TYR A 51 -1.95 14.85 6.15
N THR A 52 -0.67 15.19 6.13
CA THR A 52 0.08 15.54 7.33
C THR A 52 0.88 16.81 7.11
N LYS A 53 1.40 17.40 8.18
CA LYS A 53 2.35 18.52 8.11
C LYS A 53 3.73 18.01 8.49
N ALA A 54 4.72 18.29 7.65
CA ALA A 54 6.10 17.99 7.95
C ALA A 54 6.58 18.80 9.17
N ARG A 55 7.37 18.17 10.04
CA ARG A 55 8.12 18.86 11.09
C ARG A 55 9.45 19.35 10.53
N HIS A 56 10.17 20.15 11.27
CA HIS A 56 11.45 20.70 10.81
C HIS A 56 12.49 19.61 10.49
N GLU A 57 12.49 18.54 11.29
CA GLU A 57 13.44 17.43 11.20
C GLU A 57 12.99 16.31 10.24
N ASP A 58 11.74 16.32 9.76
CA ASP A 58 11.22 15.25 8.91
C ASP A 58 11.78 15.35 7.48
N THR A 59 12.17 14.20 6.92
CA THR A 59 12.24 13.97 5.48
C THR A 59 10.92 13.37 4.98
N LEU A 60 10.67 13.35 3.66
CA LEU A 60 9.55 12.58 3.11
C LEU A 60 9.69 11.08 3.40
N ILE A 61 10.91 10.58 3.53
CA ILE A 61 11.20 9.17 3.81
C ILE A 61 10.78 8.82 5.24
N ASP A 62 11.04 9.71 6.21
CA ASP A 62 10.59 9.52 7.59
C ASP A 62 9.05 9.52 7.67
N ILE A 63 8.41 10.44 6.94
CA ILE A 63 6.96 10.49 6.83
C ILE A 63 6.43 9.21 6.16
N ALA A 64 7.05 8.74 5.07
CA ALA A 64 6.67 7.49 4.41
C ALA A 64 6.67 6.32 5.40
N ARG A 65 7.78 6.10 6.11
CA ARG A 65 7.91 5.03 7.10
C ARG A 65 6.87 5.14 8.21
N LYS A 66 6.60 6.34 8.70
CA LYS A 66 5.59 6.60 9.74
C LYS A 66 4.19 6.18 9.31
N PHE A 67 3.86 6.29 8.02
CA PHE A 67 2.57 5.96 7.47
C PHE A 67 2.54 4.65 6.67
N SER A 68 3.54 3.77 6.82
CA SER A 68 3.68 2.50 6.09
C SER A 68 3.58 2.68 4.58
N LEU A 69 4.30 3.67 4.06
CA LEU A 69 4.45 3.97 2.64
C LEU A 69 5.88 3.72 2.18
N GLY A 70 6.05 3.47 0.88
CA GLY A 70 7.36 3.40 0.23
C GLY A 70 7.93 4.78 -0.09
N GLN A 71 9.26 4.84 -0.28
CA GLN A 71 9.93 6.09 -0.63
C GLN A 71 9.40 6.68 -1.96
N ASP A 72 9.37 5.87 -3.04
CA ASP A 72 8.91 6.35 -4.34
C ASP A 72 7.41 6.72 -4.29
N GLU A 73 6.61 5.97 -3.54
CA GLU A 73 5.18 6.21 -3.38
C GLU A 73 4.88 7.60 -2.81
N ILE A 74 5.55 7.99 -1.71
CA ILE A 74 5.31 9.31 -1.11
C ILE A 74 5.91 10.43 -1.94
N VAL A 75 7.05 10.21 -2.60
CA VAL A 75 7.69 11.21 -3.47
C VAL A 75 6.84 11.48 -4.71
N MET A 76 6.32 10.44 -5.36
CA MET A 76 5.44 10.58 -6.53
C MET A 76 4.11 11.25 -6.17
N ALA A 77 3.58 11.02 -4.98
CA ALA A 77 2.38 11.71 -4.50
C ALA A 77 2.62 13.19 -4.16
N ASN A 78 3.90 13.59 -3.97
CA ASN A 78 4.29 14.94 -3.56
C ASN A 78 5.37 15.55 -4.47
N PRO A 79 5.16 15.67 -5.79
CA PRO A 79 6.22 16.05 -6.75
C PRO A 79 6.76 17.49 -6.57
N LYS A 80 6.09 18.31 -5.77
CA LYS A 80 6.49 19.70 -5.47
C LYS A 80 7.07 19.88 -4.07
N VAL A 81 7.35 18.78 -3.37
CA VAL A 81 7.92 18.76 -2.02
C VAL A 81 9.32 18.15 -2.10
N ASP A 82 10.31 18.86 -1.56
CA ASP A 82 11.66 18.32 -1.48
C ASP A 82 11.68 17.07 -0.59
N ARG A 83 12.32 15.99 -1.07
CA ARG A 83 12.31 14.71 -0.36
C ARG A 83 13.14 14.73 0.93
N TRP A 84 14.17 15.57 0.98
CA TRP A 84 15.10 15.64 2.11
C TRP A 84 14.78 16.80 3.06
N LEU A 85 14.21 17.89 2.53
CA LEU A 85 13.89 19.11 3.26
C LEU A 85 12.47 19.59 2.88
N PRO A 86 11.41 18.88 3.27
CA PRO A 86 10.04 19.31 2.95
C PRO A 86 9.70 20.69 3.53
N GLY A 87 10.33 21.06 4.65
CA GLY A 87 10.09 22.31 5.36
C GLY A 87 8.99 22.22 6.42
N ALA A 88 9.25 22.84 7.56
CA ALA A 88 8.30 22.84 8.68
C ALA A 88 6.92 23.40 8.28
N GLY A 89 5.86 22.71 8.66
CA GLY A 89 4.47 23.09 8.35
C GLY A 89 4.02 22.79 6.92
N LYS A 90 4.91 22.31 6.03
CA LYS A 90 4.55 21.93 4.66
C LYS A 90 3.54 20.79 4.70
N GLN A 91 2.44 20.97 3.98
CA GLN A 91 1.44 19.91 3.81
C GLN A 91 1.99 18.83 2.87
N VAL A 92 1.89 17.58 3.32
CA VAL A 92 2.31 16.37 2.60
C VAL A 92 1.08 15.49 2.39
N VAL A 93 0.87 15.05 1.15
CA VAL A 93 -0.13 14.04 0.79
C VAL A 93 0.37 12.68 1.25
N VAL A 94 -0.47 11.95 1.95
CA VAL A 94 -0.23 10.59 2.44
C VAL A 94 -1.16 9.65 1.66
N PRO A 95 -0.67 8.98 0.56
CA PRO A 95 -1.51 8.27 -0.40
C PRO A 95 -1.87 6.87 0.11
N ARG A 96 -2.74 6.79 1.13
CA ARG A 96 -3.16 5.53 1.76
C ARG A 96 -4.48 4.99 1.21
N ARG A 97 -4.79 5.27 -0.04
CA ARG A 97 -5.94 4.76 -0.77
C ARG A 97 -5.46 3.93 -1.94
N PHE A 98 -5.91 2.67 -2.03
CA PHE A 98 -5.40 1.69 -2.98
C PHE A 98 -6.54 0.97 -3.68
N ILE A 99 -6.38 0.72 -4.98
CA ILE A 99 -7.17 -0.27 -5.70
C ILE A 99 -6.52 -1.64 -5.48
N LEU A 100 -7.27 -2.63 -5.03
CA LEU A 100 -6.75 -3.97 -4.85
C LEU A 100 -6.33 -4.57 -6.20
N PRO A 101 -5.18 -5.27 -6.28
CA PRO A 101 -4.74 -5.94 -7.49
C PRO A 101 -5.77 -6.95 -8.01
N ASP A 102 -5.87 -7.09 -9.33
CA ASP A 102 -6.67 -8.12 -10.00
C ASP A 102 -5.95 -9.47 -9.89
N ALA A 103 -6.11 -10.10 -8.75
CA ALA A 103 -5.51 -11.37 -8.37
C ALA A 103 -6.37 -12.07 -7.32
N PRO A 104 -6.19 -13.38 -7.08
CA PRO A 104 -6.90 -14.06 -6.01
C PRO A 104 -6.68 -13.39 -4.64
N ARG A 105 -7.75 -12.96 -3.98
CA ARG A 105 -7.72 -12.29 -2.67
C ARG A 105 -7.47 -13.30 -1.53
N LYS A 106 -6.31 -13.95 -1.56
CA LYS A 106 -5.86 -14.94 -0.57
C LYS A 106 -4.35 -14.96 -0.45
N GLY A 107 -3.85 -15.22 0.76
CA GLY A 107 -2.42 -15.25 1.04
C GLY A 107 -1.75 -13.91 0.70
N ILE A 108 -0.63 -13.95 0.00
CA ILE A 108 0.15 -12.76 -0.36
C ILE A 108 -0.06 -12.45 -1.85
N VAL A 109 -0.36 -11.20 -2.16
CA VAL A 109 -0.30 -10.63 -3.51
C VAL A 109 0.70 -9.48 -3.49
N LEU A 110 1.69 -9.52 -4.36
CA LEU A 110 2.66 -8.43 -4.53
C LEU A 110 2.48 -7.84 -5.92
N ASN A 111 2.12 -6.57 -6.00
CA ASN A 111 2.13 -5.83 -7.26
C ASN A 111 3.48 -5.13 -7.44
N ILE A 112 4.26 -5.62 -8.41
CA ILE A 112 5.65 -5.22 -8.60
C ILE A 112 5.79 -3.73 -8.94
N PRO A 113 5.04 -3.13 -9.92
CA PRO A 113 5.17 -1.71 -10.25
C PRO A 113 4.78 -0.77 -9.11
N GLU A 114 3.90 -1.23 -8.23
CA GLU A 114 3.43 -0.48 -7.07
C GLU A 114 4.41 -0.60 -5.88
N MET A 115 5.31 -1.61 -5.92
CA MET A 115 6.19 -1.99 -4.80
C MET A 115 5.42 -2.16 -3.49
N ARG A 116 4.25 -2.83 -3.58
CA ARG A 116 3.34 -3.03 -2.45
C ARG A 116 2.86 -4.46 -2.36
N LEU A 117 2.93 -4.99 -1.14
CA LEU A 117 2.47 -6.31 -0.74
C LEU A 117 1.12 -6.18 -0.04
N TYR A 118 0.19 -7.04 -0.43
CA TYR A 118 -1.13 -7.22 0.18
C TYR A 118 -1.19 -8.62 0.78
N TYR A 119 -1.44 -8.70 2.08
CA TYR A 119 -1.71 -9.96 2.75
C TYR A 119 -3.20 -10.05 3.08
N TYR A 120 -3.86 -11.02 2.48
CA TYR A 120 -5.28 -11.30 2.70
C TYR A 120 -5.39 -12.29 3.85
N GLU A 121 -5.87 -11.80 5.00
CA GLU A 121 -6.06 -12.60 6.19
C GLU A 121 -7.32 -13.45 6.05
N GLY A 122 -7.16 -14.76 6.17
CA GLY A 122 -8.29 -15.71 6.10
C GLY A 122 -7.82 -17.14 5.98
N ASP A 123 -8.70 -18.05 6.29
CA ASP A 123 -8.52 -19.49 6.06
C ASP A 123 -8.56 -19.76 4.53
N ALA A 124 -7.81 -20.74 4.07
CA ALA A 124 -7.83 -21.21 2.68
C ALA A 124 -9.26 -21.61 2.20
N LYS A 125 -10.18 -21.85 3.11
CA LYS A 125 -11.57 -22.29 2.88
C LYS A 125 -12.61 -21.16 2.99
N ALA A 126 -12.24 -19.97 3.47
CA ALA A 126 -13.14 -18.84 3.63
C ALA A 126 -12.59 -17.58 2.93
N PRO A 127 -13.48 -16.70 2.42
CA PRO A 127 -13.04 -15.39 1.89
C PRO A 127 -12.32 -14.60 2.98
N ALA A 128 -11.29 -13.85 2.58
CA ALA A 128 -10.61 -12.93 3.48
C ALA A 128 -11.58 -11.86 3.98
N THR A 129 -11.52 -11.57 5.27
CA THR A 129 -12.29 -10.50 5.93
C THR A 129 -11.51 -9.21 6.07
N GLN A 130 -10.19 -9.31 6.02
CA GLN A 130 -9.26 -8.20 6.14
C GLN A 130 -8.11 -8.33 5.12
N VAL A 131 -7.54 -7.20 4.78
CA VAL A 131 -6.30 -7.10 4.01
C VAL A 131 -5.33 -6.18 4.73
N VAL A 132 -4.09 -6.64 4.89
CA VAL A 132 -3.00 -5.83 5.42
C VAL A 132 -2.06 -5.51 4.28
N THR A 133 -1.61 -4.26 4.18
CA THR A 133 -0.71 -3.85 3.10
C THR A 133 0.57 -3.25 3.63
N TYR A 134 1.66 -3.52 2.92
CA TYR A 134 3.02 -3.10 3.27
C TYR A 134 3.78 -2.60 2.04
N PRO A 135 4.53 -1.51 2.14
CA PRO A 135 5.49 -1.14 1.12
C PRO A 135 6.66 -2.14 1.12
N VAL A 136 7.21 -2.39 -0.05
CA VAL A 136 8.35 -3.29 -0.21
C VAL A 136 9.37 -2.73 -1.19
N SER A 137 10.63 -3.14 -1.05
CA SER A 137 11.61 -3.00 -2.12
C SER A 137 11.67 -4.26 -2.95
N ILE A 138 11.94 -4.09 -4.23
CA ILE A 138 12.04 -5.16 -5.22
C ILE A 138 13.39 -5.15 -5.92
N GLY A 139 13.60 -6.15 -6.77
CA GLY A 139 14.80 -6.25 -7.62
C GLY A 139 14.98 -5.06 -8.52
N ARG A 140 16.23 -4.62 -8.67
CA ARG A 140 16.62 -3.65 -9.71
C ARG A 140 16.54 -4.33 -11.09
N MET A 141 16.71 -3.55 -12.14
CA MET A 141 16.45 -3.97 -13.53
C MET A 141 17.20 -5.23 -13.96
N ASP A 142 18.45 -5.37 -13.56
CA ASP A 142 19.34 -6.51 -13.84
C ASP A 142 19.11 -7.71 -12.90
N TRP A 143 18.34 -7.52 -11.82
CA TRP A 143 18.01 -8.53 -10.82
C TRP A 143 16.51 -8.60 -10.60
N ARG A 144 15.75 -8.95 -11.63
CA ARG A 144 14.29 -8.91 -11.60
C ARG A 144 13.68 -9.77 -10.51
N THR A 145 12.67 -9.24 -9.81
CA THR A 145 11.77 -10.06 -9.01
C THR A 145 10.88 -10.87 -9.96
N PRO A 146 10.78 -12.21 -9.79
CA PRO A 146 10.01 -13.04 -10.72
C PRO A 146 8.52 -12.75 -10.65
N LEU A 147 7.81 -12.98 -11.74
CA LEU A 147 6.35 -12.93 -11.81
C LEU A 147 5.76 -14.33 -11.70
N GLY A 148 4.47 -14.41 -11.35
CA GLY A 148 3.70 -15.64 -11.33
C GLY A 148 3.30 -16.11 -9.94
N ALA A 149 2.74 -17.32 -9.88
CA ALA A 149 2.27 -17.92 -8.64
C ALA A 149 3.36 -18.77 -7.99
N THR A 150 3.51 -18.62 -6.69
CA THR A 150 4.41 -19.41 -5.84
C THR A 150 3.80 -19.59 -4.46
N ARG A 151 4.60 -19.99 -3.48
CA ARG A 151 4.18 -20.14 -2.08
C ARG A 151 5.36 -19.94 -1.15
N VAL A 152 5.08 -19.66 0.12
CA VAL A 152 6.06 -19.72 1.19
C VAL A 152 6.42 -21.17 1.46
N ILE A 153 7.69 -21.52 1.36
CA ILE A 153 8.16 -22.93 1.58
C ILE A 153 8.94 -23.10 2.89
N GLN A 154 9.45 -22.01 3.45
CA GLN A 154 10.17 -22.04 4.72
C GLN A 154 10.12 -20.67 5.40
N LYS A 155 10.05 -20.67 6.73
CA LYS A 155 10.14 -19.47 7.57
C LYS A 155 11.41 -19.55 8.42
N LEU A 156 12.15 -18.45 8.49
CA LEU A 156 13.42 -18.36 9.20
C LEU A 156 13.37 -17.17 10.16
N LYS A 157 13.57 -17.44 11.44
CA LYS A 157 13.83 -16.43 12.46
C LYS A 157 15.34 -16.35 12.68
N ASP A 158 15.87 -15.14 12.83
CA ASP A 158 17.29 -14.87 12.99
C ASP A 158 18.14 -15.61 11.93
N PRO A 159 17.89 -15.37 10.62
CA PRO A 159 18.50 -16.11 9.54
C PRO A 159 20.00 -15.87 9.46
N VAL A 160 20.76 -16.90 9.06
CA VAL A 160 22.13 -16.74 8.60
C VAL A 160 22.09 -16.47 7.10
N TRP A 161 22.79 -15.44 6.65
CA TRP A 161 22.90 -15.14 5.22
C TRP A 161 24.19 -15.70 4.63
N ARG A 162 24.04 -16.42 3.54
CA ARG A 162 25.15 -16.90 2.71
C ARG A 162 25.03 -16.20 1.36
N PRO A 163 25.84 -15.15 1.12
CA PRO A 163 25.75 -14.39 -0.13
C PRO A 163 26.04 -15.30 -1.32
N PRO A 164 25.16 -15.29 -2.36
CA PRO A 164 25.45 -15.99 -3.61
C PRO A 164 26.75 -15.49 -4.27
N GLU A 165 27.43 -16.36 -5.01
CA GLU A 165 28.70 -16.01 -5.68
C GLU A 165 28.56 -14.84 -6.67
N THR A 166 27.37 -14.69 -7.29
CA THR A 166 27.05 -13.57 -8.16
C THR A 166 27.07 -12.26 -7.40
N ILE A 167 26.50 -12.22 -6.18
CA ILE A 167 26.48 -11.03 -5.32
C ILE A 167 27.88 -10.74 -4.78
N LYS A 168 28.64 -11.76 -4.37
CA LYS A 168 30.03 -11.58 -3.92
C LYS A 168 30.91 -10.96 -5.00
N ARG A 169 30.76 -11.44 -6.26
CA ARG A 169 31.53 -10.89 -7.39
C ARG A 169 31.17 -9.44 -7.69
N GLU A 170 29.89 -9.08 -7.59
CA GLU A 170 29.44 -7.71 -7.78
C GLU A 170 30.04 -6.78 -6.71
N HIS A 171 29.89 -7.13 -5.44
CA HIS A 171 30.48 -6.35 -4.33
C HIS A 171 32.01 -6.23 -4.43
N ALA A 172 32.70 -7.30 -4.86
CA ALA A 172 34.14 -7.27 -5.02
C ALA A 172 34.60 -6.29 -6.11
N GLN A 173 33.79 -6.01 -7.12
CA GLN A 173 34.09 -4.98 -8.15
C GLN A 173 34.10 -3.56 -7.54
N ASP A 174 33.30 -3.34 -6.50
CA ASP A 174 33.24 -2.07 -5.76
C ASP A 174 34.22 -2.06 -4.56
N GLY A 175 35.08 -3.09 -4.42
CA GLY A 175 36.05 -3.20 -3.34
C GLY A 175 35.46 -3.70 -2.01
N ASP A 176 34.18 -4.10 -1.98
CA ASP A 176 33.50 -4.64 -0.81
C ASP A 176 33.55 -6.18 -0.83
N ILE A 177 34.45 -6.76 -0.05
CA ILE A 177 34.64 -8.22 0.02
C ILE A 177 33.68 -8.82 1.04
N LEU A 178 32.61 -9.42 0.55
CA LEU A 178 31.62 -10.08 1.41
C LEU A 178 32.17 -11.38 2.00
N PRO A 179 31.91 -11.65 3.29
CA PRO A 179 32.24 -12.95 3.92
C PRO A 179 31.36 -14.06 3.35
N ASP A 180 31.84 -15.33 3.45
CA ASP A 180 31.06 -16.51 3.05
C ASP A 180 29.76 -16.68 3.85
N VAL A 181 29.77 -16.19 5.09
CA VAL A 181 28.66 -16.32 6.03
C VAL A 181 28.51 -15.04 6.84
N VAL A 182 27.33 -14.47 6.80
CA VAL A 182 26.92 -13.38 7.70
C VAL A 182 26.00 -13.97 8.75
N PRO A 183 26.40 -14.01 10.03
CA PRO A 183 25.57 -14.56 11.11
C PRO A 183 24.31 -13.71 11.33
N ALA A 184 23.36 -14.27 12.07
CA ALA A 184 22.22 -13.52 12.57
C ALA A 184 22.67 -12.30 13.38
N GLY A 185 21.96 -11.19 13.26
CA GLY A 185 22.27 -9.98 14.00
C GLY A 185 21.92 -8.69 13.21
N PRO A 186 22.24 -7.52 13.79
CA PRO A 186 21.86 -6.23 13.22
C PRO A 186 22.47 -5.95 11.83
N ASN A 187 23.64 -6.52 11.56
CA ASN A 187 24.35 -6.35 10.28
C ASN A 187 23.91 -7.36 9.21
N ASN A 188 23.02 -8.29 9.53
CA ASN A 188 22.52 -9.25 8.55
C ASN A 188 21.54 -8.56 7.59
N PRO A 189 21.79 -8.57 6.26
CA PRO A 189 20.94 -7.89 5.28
C PRO A 189 19.53 -8.50 5.18
N LEU A 190 19.32 -9.73 5.65
CA LEU A 190 17.98 -10.34 5.70
C LEU A 190 17.15 -9.87 6.90
N GLY A 191 17.76 -9.16 7.86
CA GLY A 191 17.10 -8.76 9.10
C GLY A 191 16.75 -9.94 9.99
N LYS A 192 15.77 -9.76 10.88
CA LYS A 192 15.38 -10.72 11.91
C LYS A 192 14.49 -11.87 11.39
N PHE A 193 13.78 -11.65 10.27
CA PHE A 193 12.84 -12.62 9.72
C PHE A 193 12.98 -12.72 8.20
N ALA A 194 12.88 -13.95 7.69
CA ALA A 194 12.84 -14.23 6.26
C ALA A 194 11.89 -15.39 5.94
N MET A 195 11.21 -15.31 4.81
CA MET A 195 10.33 -16.33 4.27
C MET A 195 10.83 -16.73 2.88
N LYS A 196 11.24 -17.99 2.70
CA LYS A 196 11.67 -18.51 1.39
C LYS A 196 10.46 -18.76 0.51
N LEU A 197 10.56 -18.36 -0.75
CA LEU A 197 9.55 -18.65 -1.78
C LEU A 197 9.88 -19.95 -2.51
N GLY A 198 8.88 -20.57 -3.12
CA GLY A 198 9.05 -21.74 -3.97
C GLY A 198 9.86 -21.48 -5.24
N VAL A 199 10.21 -20.23 -5.52
CA VAL A 199 11.18 -19.85 -6.56
C VAL A 199 12.57 -19.86 -5.93
N PRO A 200 13.52 -20.67 -6.42
CA PRO A 200 14.85 -20.78 -5.83
C PRO A 200 15.59 -19.44 -5.76
N GLY A 201 16.16 -19.13 -4.61
CA GLY A 201 16.94 -17.91 -4.38
C GLY A 201 16.13 -16.69 -3.98
N TYR A 202 14.79 -16.74 -3.98
CA TYR A 202 13.95 -15.59 -3.65
C TYR A 202 13.31 -15.68 -2.27
N LEU A 203 13.32 -14.54 -1.57
CA LEU A 203 12.77 -14.41 -0.22
C LEU A 203 11.93 -13.14 -0.09
N ILE A 204 10.98 -13.19 0.85
CA ILE A 204 10.42 -12.00 1.50
C ILE A 204 11.15 -11.88 2.84
N HIS A 205 11.82 -10.76 3.11
CA HIS A 205 12.65 -10.62 4.29
C HIS A 205 12.69 -9.19 4.83
N GLY A 206 13.12 -9.04 6.04
CA GLY A 206 13.38 -7.75 6.66
C GLY A 206 14.66 -7.09 6.14
N THR A 207 15.17 -6.15 6.91
CA THR A 207 16.46 -5.50 6.64
C THR A 207 17.05 -5.01 7.96
N GLY A 208 18.34 -4.70 7.96
CA GLY A 208 18.95 -3.92 9.04
C GLY A 208 18.39 -2.49 9.06
N VAL A 209 18.49 -1.84 10.21
CA VAL A 209 17.93 -0.49 10.41
C VAL A 209 18.52 0.52 9.42
N ASP A 210 19.81 0.42 9.14
CA ASP A 210 20.55 1.34 8.26
C ASP A 210 20.13 1.27 6.79
N LYS A 211 19.49 0.17 6.35
CA LYS A 211 19.02 -0.01 4.98
C LYS A 211 17.50 0.17 4.82
N ALA A 212 16.81 0.50 5.90
CA ALA A 212 15.36 0.69 5.89
C ALA A 212 14.92 1.91 5.05
N TYR A 213 15.79 2.91 4.87
CA TYR A 213 15.49 4.07 4.03
C TYR A 213 15.21 3.71 2.56
N GLY A 214 15.69 2.55 2.08
CA GLY A 214 15.47 2.10 0.70
C GLY A 214 14.15 1.38 0.45
N ILE A 215 13.25 1.27 1.45
CA ILE A 215 11.96 0.59 1.25
C ILE A 215 11.06 1.42 0.33
N GLY A 216 10.44 0.73 -0.64
CA GLY A 216 9.67 1.36 -1.71
C GLY A 216 10.54 1.81 -2.88
N MET A 217 11.71 1.20 -3.07
CA MET A 217 12.62 1.43 -4.19
C MET A 217 13.05 0.11 -4.84
N ARG A 218 13.59 0.19 -6.04
CA ARG A 218 14.19 -0.92 -6.80
C ARG A 218 15.68 -1.02 -6.47
N VAL A 219 16.01 -1.68 -5.35
CA VAL A 219 17.38 -1.67 -4.80
C VAL A 219 17.88 -3.06 -4.37
N THR A 220 17.12 -4.14 -4.62
CA THR A 220 17.51 -5.48 -4.20
C THR A 220 18.07 -6.32 -5.34
N HIS A 221 18.64 -7.47 -5.01
CA HIS A 221 19.04 -8.51 -5.97
C HIS A 221 17.88 -9.49 -6.23
N GLY A 222 16.66 -8.97 -6.41
CA GLY A 222 15.46 -9.73 -6.74
C GLY A 222 14.58 -10.10 -5.55
N CYS A 223 15.11 -10.19 -4.33
CA CYS A 223 14.31 -10.46 -3.14
C CYS A 223 13.38 -9.30 -2.78
N ILE A 224 12.31 -9.61 -2.07
CA ILE A 224 11.31 -8.68 -1.56
C ILE A 224 11.74 -8.25 -0.15
N ARG A 225 12.12 -6.96 -0.01
CA ARG A 225 12.60 -6.41 1.26
C ARG A 225 11.52 -5.56 1.91
N MET A 226 11.33 -5.72 3.21
CA MET A 226 10.36 -5.02 4.03
C MET A 226 11.02 -4.20 5.14
N TYR A 227 10.30 -3.21 5.67
CA TYR A 227 10.71 -2.58 6.94
C TYR A 227 10.85 -3.65 8.04
N PRO A 228 11.80 -3.48 8.98
CA PRO A 228 11.98 -4.43 10.09
C PRO A 228 10.71 -4.64 10.91
N GLU A 229 9.99 -3.56 11.19
CA GLU A 229 8.73 -3.56 11.94
C GLU A 229 7.57 -4.20 11.16
N ASP A 230 7.58 -4.16 9.83
CA ASP A 230 6.53 -4.72 9.00
C ASP A 230 6.68 -6.23 8.84
N ILE A 231 7.90 -6.71 8.58
CA ILE A 231 8.14 -8.17 8.52
C ILE A 231 7.94 -8.84 9.88
N GLU A 232 8.24 -8.16 10.99
CA GLU A 232 8.01 -8.67 12.34
C GLU A 232 6.52 -8.93 12.61
N LYS A 233 5.63 -8.13 11.99
CA LYS A 233 4.18 -8.30 12.08
C LYS A 233 3.64 -9.32 11.08
N LEU A 234 4.13 -9.29 9.84
CA LEU A 234 3.67 -10.21 8.80
C LEU A 234 4.10 -11.64 9.08
N PHE A 235 5.32 -11.84 9.59
CA PHE A 235 5.90 -13.17 9.78
C PHE A 235 5.04 -14.14 10.61
N PRO A 236 4.46 -13.77 11.77
CA PRO A 236 3.60 -14.68 12.53
C PRO A 236 2.27 -15.01 11.83
N LEU A 237 1.77 -14.14 10.97
CA LEU A 237 0.48 -14.31 10.28
C LEU A 237 0.58 -15.25 9.08
N VAL A 238 1.76 -15.41 8.50
CA VAL A 238 1.97 -16.19 7.27
C VAL A 238 2.43 -17.60 7.62
N ASP A 239 1.73 -18.62 7.13
CA ASP A 239 2.13 -20.02 7.30
C ASP A 239 2.98 -20.54 6.14
N VAL A 240 3.75 -21.60 6.39
CA VAL A 240 4.35 -22.39 5.31
C VAL A 240 3.21 -22.99 4.46
N GLY A 241 3.33 -22.84 3.14
CA GLY A 241 2.27 -23.20 2.20
C GLY A 241 1.39 -22.01 1.76
N THR A 242 1.43 -20.86 2.46
CA THR A 242 0.70 -19.65 2.04
C THR A 242 1.01 -19.31 0.59
N SER A 243 -0.04 -19.14 -0.22
CA SER A 243 0.08 -18.75 -1.64
C SER A 243 0.66 -17.34 -1.79
N VAL A 244 1.50 -17.16 -2.79
CA VAL A 244 2.09 -15.88 -3.16
C VAL A 244 1.88 -15.65 -4.63
N SER A 245 1.23 -14.55 -5.00
CA SER A 245 1.02 -14.10 -6.37
C SER A 245 1.86 -12.84 -6.62
N LEU A 246 2.79 -12.92 -7.57
CA LEU A 246 3.65 -11.82 -7.98
C LEU A 246 3.13 -11.31 -9.33
N VAL A 247 2.54 -10.12 -9.34
CA VAL A 247 1.85 -9.56 -10.50
C VAL A 247 2.52 -8.26 -10.98
N ASN A 248 2.34 -7.96 -12.28
CA ASN A 248 2.81 -6.73 -12.90
C ASN A 248 1.61 -5.96 -13.45
N GLN A 249 1.01 -5.12 -12.61
CA GLN A 249 -0.19 -4.34 -12.94
C GLN A 249 0.09 -2.85 -12.73
N PRO A 250 0.73 -2.18 -13.70
CA PRO A 250 0.97 -0.73 -13.63
C PRO A 250 -0.33 0.07 -13.70
N VAL A 251 -1.38 -0.50 -14.27
CA VAL A 251 -2.74 0.08 -14.29
C VAL A 251 -3.68 -0.85 -13.54
N LYS A 252 -4.36 -0.31 -12.54
CA LYS A 252 -5.43 -0.99 -11.82
C LYS A 252 -6.74 -0.22 -11.95
N LEU A 253 -7.86 -0.94 -12.05
CA LEU A 253 -9.21 -0.37 -12.11
C LEU A 253 -10.08 -0.96 -11.01
N GLY A 254 -10.87 -0.10 -10.36
CA GLY A 254 -11.76 -0.53 -9.29
C GLY A 254 -13.03 0.29 -9.22
N TRP A 255 -14.14 -0.37 -8.88
CA TRP A 255 -15.42 0.28 -8.61
C TRP A 255 -15.53 0.71 -7.14
N VAL A 256 -16.16 1.85 -6.90
CA VAL A 256 -16.66 2.26 -5.59
C VAL A 256 -17.99 2.98 -5.80
N ASP A 257 -19.06 2.48 -5.22
CA ASP A 257 -20.39 3.10 -5.28
C ASP A 257 -20.81 3.51 -6.72
N GLY A 258 -20.51 2.64 -7.69
CA GLY A 258 -20.82 2.86 -9.09
C GLY A 258 -19.86 3.80 -9.85
N VAL A 259 -18.87 4.39 -9.18
CA VAL A 259 -17.82 5.20 -9.81
C VAL A 259 -16.61 4.33 -10.12
N LEU A 260 -16.10 4.39 -11.35
CA LEU A 260 -14.89 3.69 -11.75
C LEU A 260 -13.67 4.56 -11.47
N TYR A 261 -12.71 4.00 -10.75
CA TYR A 261 -11.42 4.60 -10.44
C TYR A 261 -10.30 3.91 -11.22
N ILE A 262 -9.28 4.67 -11.57
CA ILE A 262 -8.01 4.19 -12.10
C ILE A 262 -6.88 4.55 -11.13
N GLU A 263 -5.97 3.62 -10.93
CA GLU A 263 -4.69 3.84 -10.24
C GLU A 263 -3.58 3.48 -11.20
N VAL A 264 -2.64 4.38 -11.41
CA VAL A 264 -1.53 4.21 -12.35
C VAL A 264 -0.22 4.35 -11.59
N SER A 265 0.55 3.27 -11.54
CA SER A 265 1.92 3.24 -11.07
C SER A 265 2.88 3.36 -12.24
N GLN A 266 4.09 3.85 -11.98
CA GLN A 266 5.14 3.91 -13.01
C GLN A 266 5.44 2.49 -13.51
N PRO A 267 5.32 2.20 -14.83
CA PRO A 267 5.79 0.93 -15.38
C PRO A 267 7.27 0.69 -15.05
N LEU A 268 7.65 -0.57 -14.90
CA LEU A 268 9.04 -0.93 -14.68
C LEU A 268 9.91 -0.47 -15.86
N ASP A 269 11.18 -0.12 -15.59
CA ASP A 269 12.10 0.36 -16.64
C ASP A 269 12.29 -0.64 -17.77
N GLU A 270 12.32 -1.94 -17.46
CA GLU A 270 12.41 -3.03 -18.43
C GLU A 270 11.11 -3.25 -19.22
N ASP A 271 9.99 -2.78 -18.71
CA ASP A 271 8.66 -2.88 -19.29
C ASP A 271 8.14 -1.49 -19.70
N ARG A 272 9.07 -0.57 -20.05
CA ARG A 272 8.70 0.80 -20.42
C ARG A 272 7.60 0.82 -21.46
N MET A 273 6.56 1.57 -21.15
CA MET A 273 5.43 1.80 -22.03
C MET A 273 5.44 3.24 -22.52
N THR A 274 5.22 3.43 -23.82
CA THR A 274 4.84 4.74 -24.33
C THR A 274 3.45 5.11 -23.81
N TYR A 275 3.11 6.41 -23.85
CA TYR A 275 1.75 6.85 -23.51
C TYR A 275 0.66 6.09 -24.29
N ALA A 276 0.87 5.85 -25.59
CA ALA A 276 -0.08 5.10 -26.43
C ALA A 276 -0.26 3.64 -25.96
N GLN A 277 0.80 2.97 -25.56
CA GLN A 277 0.74 1.59 -25.03
C GLN A 277 0.04 1.56 -23.66
N LEU A 278 0.34 2.54 -22.78
CA LEU A 278 -0.31 2.65 -21.48
C LEU A 278 -1.80 2.97 -21.61
N LEU A 279 -2.16 3.86 -22.56
CA LEU A 279 -3.55 4.17 -22.91
C LEU A 279 -4.27 2.93 -23.46
N SER A 280 -3.65 2.17 -24.38
CA SER A 280 -4.23 0.94 -24.90
C SER A 280 -4.52 -0.06 -23.79
N LEU A 281 -3.55 -0.30 -22.89
CA LEU A 281 -3.74 -1.16 -21.73
C LEU A 281 -4.90 -0.67 -20.84
N ALA A 282 -4.96 0.62 -20.54
CA ALA A 282 -6.03 1.20 -19.74
C ALA A 282 -7.40 1.01 -20.41
N MET A 283 -7.51 1.25 -21.73
CA MET A 283 -8.76 1.09 -22.47
C MET A 283 -9.23 -0.37 -22.51
N ASP A 284 -8.31 -1.34 -22.69
CA ASP A 284 -8.64 -2.77 -22.65
C ASP A 284 -9.20 -3.19 -21.27
N LEU A 285 -8.58 -2.66 -20.20
CA LEU A 285 -9.03 -2.91 -18.83
C LEU A 285 -10.39 -2.24 -18.55
N ILE A 286 -10.59 -0.99 -19.02
CA ILE A 286 -11.86 -0.27 -18.90
C ILE A 286 -12.96 -1.04 -19.62
N GLN A 287 -12.74 -1.47 -20.84
CA GLN A 287 -13.69 -2.27 -21.60
C GLN A 287 -14.12 -3.55 -20.84
N LYS A 288 -13.17 -4.25 -20.25
CA LYS A 288 -13.46 -5.45 -19.43
C LYS A 288 -14.27 -5.11 -18.18
N LYS A 289 -13.90 -4.05 -17.46
CA LYS A 289 -14.57 -3.62 -16.21
C LYS A 289 -15.97 -3.07 -16.48
N THR A 290 -16.21 -2.41 -17.62
CA THR A 290 -17.50 -1.79 -17.97
C THR A 290 -18.42 -2.71 -18.77
N ALA A 291 -17.98 -3.89 -19.18
CA ALA A 291 -18.78 -4.84 -19.96
C ALA A 291 -20.12 -5.22 -19.32
N LYS A 292 -20.15 -5.30 -17.99
CA LYS A 292 -21.38 -5.61 -17.21
C LYS A 292 -22.02 -4.41 -16.56
N GLN A 293 -21.32 -3.28 -16.50
CA GLN A 293 -21.76 -2.04 -15.86
C GLN A 293 -21.32 -0.86 -16.72
N PRO A 294 -22.17 -0.45 -17.70
CA PRO A 294 -21.88 0.68 -18.58
C PRO A 294 -21.62 1.96 -17.78
N ALA A 295 -20.63 2.75 -18.21
CA ALA A 295 -20.25 3.98 -17.55
C ALA A 295 -19.85 5.07 -18.54
N LEU A 296 -20.09 6.33 -18.18
CA LEU A 296 -19.65 7.49 -18.93
C LEU A 296 -18.22 7.85 -18.53
N LEU A 297 -17.28 7.69 -19.46
CA LEU A 297 -15.85 7.91 -19.24
C LEU A 297 -15.52 9.40 -19.25
N ASP A 298 -14.78 9.86 -18.23
CA ASP A 298 -14.11 11.14 -18.21
C ASP A 298 -12.72 11.01 -18.85
N GLY A 299 -12.64 11.30 -20.14
CA GLY A 299 -11.39 11.22 -20.91
C GLY A 299 -10.30 12.17 -20.42
N ALA A 300 -10.67 13.31 -19.83
CA ALA A 300 -9.69 14.28 -19.30
C ALA A 300 -9.07 13.76 -18.01
N ALA A 301 -9.85 13.17 -17.11
CA ALA A 301 -9.36 12.54 -15.89
C ALA A 301 -8.47 11.32 -16.22
N LEU A 302 -8.88 10.48 -17.17
CA LEU A 302 -8.09 9.36 -17.66
C LEU A 302 -6.73 9.81 -18.22
N LYS A 303 -6.74 10.79 -19.13
CA LYS A 303 -5.52 11.36 -19.70
C LYS A 303 -4.57 11.85 -18.62
N LYS A 304 -5.06 12.65 -17.67
CA LYS A 304 -4.26 13.17 -16.56
C LYS A 304 -3.64 12.06 -15.69
N ALA A 305 -4.37 10.99 -15.40
CA ALA A 305 -3.87 9.86 -14.62
C ALA A 305 -2.74 9.13 -15.35
N LEU A 306 -2.85 8.97 -16.69
CA LEU A 306 -1.84 8.30 -17.50
C LEU A 306 -0.59 9.15 -17.77
N GLU A 307 -0.73 10.47 -17.81
CA GLU A 307 0.39 11.42 -18.00
C GLU A 307 1.23 11.62 -16.72
N ALA A 308 0.63 11.39 -15.55
CA ALA A 308 1.28 11.58 -14.25
C ALA A 308 1.01 10.37 -13.34
N PRO A 309 1.60 9.19 -13.63
CA PRO A 309 1.44 7.99 -12.83
C PRO A 309 2.06 8.22 -11.44
N ASN A 310 1.20 8.34 -10.42
CA ASN A 310 1.59 8.67 -9.06
C ASN A 310 1.01 7.71 -8.00
N GLY A 311 0.38 6.62 -8.44
CA GLY A 311 -0.20 5.62 -7.54
C GLY A 311 -1.45 6.08 -6.78
N ILE A 312 -2.01 7.25 -7.10
CA ILE A 312 -3.23 7.75 -6.45
C ILE A 312 -4.47 7.38 -7.27
N PRO A 313 -5.46 6.66 -6.71
CA PRO A 313 -6.70 6.37 -7.39
C PRO A 313 -7.48 7.63 -7.77
N VAL A 314 -7.85 7.76 -9.04
CA VAL A 314 -8.61 8.88 -9.62
C VAL A 314 -9.91 8.37 -10.21
N ALA A 315 -11.03 9.05 -9.95
CA ALA A 315 -12.31 8.74 -10.58
C ALA A 315 -12.25 9.09 -12.08
N ILE A 316 -12.59 8.11 -12.95
CA ILE A 316 -12.53 8.26 -14.41
C ILE A 316 -13.85 7.97 -15.10
N ALA A 317 -14.85 7.43 -14.41
CA ALA A 317 -16.15 7.22 -15.01
C ALA A 317 -17.24 7.23 -13.94
N LYS A 318 -18.44 7.63 -14.34
CA LYS A 318 -19.66 7.60 -13.53
C LYS A 318 -20.66 6.64 -14.17
N PRO A 319 -21.63 6.11 -13.41
CA PRO A 319 -22.68 5.27 -13.99
C PRO A 319 -23.35 6.02 -15.15
N ALA A 320 -23.57 5.33 -16.27
CA ALA A 320 -24.46 5.84 -17.28
C ALA A 320 -25.86 5.97 -16.64
N GLN A 321 -26.46 7.14 -16.66
CA GLN A 321 -27.86 7.28 -16.24
C GLN A 321 -28.71 6.35 -17.11
N PRO A 322 -29.66 5.58 -16.54
CA PRO A 322 -30.60 4.87 -17.37
C PRO A 322 -31.26 5.89 -18.33
N ALA A 323 -31.29 5.56 -19.62
CA ALA A 323 -31.99 6.39 -20.58
C ALA A 323 -33.42 6.59 -20.03
N THR A 324 -33.73 7.83 -19.68
CA THR A 324 -35.12 8.20 -19.36
C THR A 324 -35.87 7.89 -20.64
N GLU A 325 -36.70 6.84 -20.66
CA GLU A 325 -37.68 6.64 -21.75
C GLU A 325 -38.48 7.93 -21.85
N GLN A 326 -38.17 8.76 -22.85
CA GLN A 326 -39.08 9.78 -23.29
C GLN A 326 -40.22 9.06 -23.97
N ILE A 327 -41.25 8.76 -23.17
CA ILE A 327 -42.55 8.36 -23.69
C ILE A 327 -43.11 9.58 -24.39
N TYR A 328 -43.10 9.56 -25.72
CA TYR A 328 -43.84 10.50 -26.59
C TYR A 328 -45.27 9.97 -26.76
#